data_cdb5e84675f9905d23c8faef3a54c144
#
_entry.id   cdb5e84675f9905d23c8faef3a54c144
#
_cell.length_a   1.000
_cell.length_b   1.000
_cell.length_c   1.000
_cell.angle_alpha   90.00
_cell.angle_beta   90.00
_cell.angle_gamma   90.00
#
_symmetry.space_group_name_H-M   'P 1'
#
loop_
_entity.id
_entity.type
_entity.pdbx_description
1 polymer ?
#
loop_
_entity_poly.entity_id
_entity_poly.type
_entity_poly.pdbx_seq_one_letter_code
_entity_poly.pdbx_strand_id
1 'polypeptide(L)'
;MKLTSMIPPQVNLANGCFTAPDVQRKSTTLGSLAGIFADPVAWQSLPAELAVYQVEMLPSVQQEGELFVGTTHLQPGRVGDEFFMTRGHFHQRPEQAEFYFGLRGQGLLLLQHQDGACTLEQVSPGSVHHIPSFTAHRLINTGNDVLSALAVWPTVAGHNYDALQPQGFKLRVFADGDDWKAEAQYE
;
A
#
# COMPACT_ATOMS: atom_id res chain seq x y z
N MET A 1 -0.81 -44.53 -6.87
CA MET A 1 -0.61 -43.11 -6.58
C MET A 1 -2.00 -42.44 -6.50
N LYS A 2 -2.40 -41.88 -5.35
CA LYS A 2 -3.70 -41.21 -5.20
C LYS A 2 -3.50 -39.75 -5.57
N LEU A 3 -4.08 -39.30 -6.69
CA LEU A 3 -4.09 -37.90 -7.08
C LEU A 3 -5.10 -37.13 -6.20
N THR A 4 -4.65 -36.10 -5.54
CA THR A 4 -5.51 -35.20 -4.75
C THR A 4 -5.63 -33.89 -5.51
N SER A 5 -6.84 -33.51 -5.86
CA SER A 5 -7.14 -32.16 -6.39
C SER A 5 -7.45 -31.24 -5.23
N MET A 6 -6.83 -30.06 -5.20
CA MET A 6 -7.08 -29.03 -4.20
C MET A 6 -7.52 -27.74 -4.89
N ILE A 7 -8.44 -27.02 -4.26
CA ILE A 7 -8.80 -25.65 -4.68
C ILE A 7 -7.80 -24.71 -4.01
N PRO A 8 -7.01 -23.94 -4.78
CA PRO A 8 -6.09 -22.97 -4.20
C PRO A 8 -6.85 -21.79 -3.59
N PRO A 9 -6.19 -20.96 -2.77
CA PRO A 9 -6.71 -19.63 -2.41
C PRO A 9 -7.18 -18.85 -3.63
N GLN A 10 -8.29 -18.15 -3.49
CA GLN A 10 -8.87 -17.36 -4.57
C GLN A 10 -8.98 -15.89 -4.15
N VAL A 11 -8.83 -14.99 -5.12
CA VAL A 11 -9.15 -13.57 -4.96
C VAL A 11 -10.54 -13.33 -5.53
N ASN A 12 -11.44 -12.76 -4.74
CA ASN A 12 -12.71 -12.29 -5.24
C ASN A 12 -12.49 -10.97 -6.00
N LEU A 13 -12.60 -11.01 -7.32
CA LEU A 13 -12.31 -9.85 -8.18
C LEU A 13 -13.27 -8.67 -7.98
N ALA A 14 -14.46 -8.90 -7.38
CA ALA A 14 -15.42 -7.83 -7.13
C ALA A 14 -15.02 -6.95 -5.92
N ASN A 15 -14.36 -7.50 -4.92
CA ASN A 15 -14.00 -6.79 -3.69
C ASN A 15 -12.51 -6.88 -3.32
N GLY A 16 -11.72 -7.70 -4.01
CA GLY A 16 -10.29 -7.89 -3.77
C GLY A 16 -9.95 -8.80 -2.59
N CYS A 17 -10.93 -9.34 -1.87
CA CYS A 17 -10.70 -10.15 -0.67
C CYS A 17 -10.28 -11.57 -1.01
N PHE A 18 -9.47 -12.19 -0.16
CA PHE A 18 -9.15 -13.60 -0.26
C PHE A 18 -10.29 -14.49 0.22
N THR A 19 -10.53 -15.56 -0.52
CA THR A 19 -11.35 -16.69 -0.11
C THR A 19 -10.42 -17.88 0.15
N ALA A 20 -9.99 -18.01 1.40
CA ALA A 20 -9.12 -19.08 1.86
C ALA A 20 -9.30 -19.27 3.37
N PRO A 21 -9.00 -20.46 3.94
CA PRO A 21 -8.85 -20.62 5.37
C PRO A 21 -7.65 -19.80 5.88
N ASP A 22 -7.71 -19.42 7.16
CA ASP A 22 -6.60 -18.81 7.91
C ASP A 22 -6.04 -17.50 7.33
N VAL A 23 -6.83 -16.75 6.54
CA VAL A 23 -6.47 -15.40 6.09
C VAL A 23 -6.27 -14.49 7.29
N GLN A 24 -5.08 -13.94 7.43
CA GLN A 24 -4.75 -12.97 8.46
C GLN A 24 -5.20 -11.57 8.03
N ARG A 25 -5.82 -10.81 8.95
CA ARG A 25 -6.28 -9.44 8.68
C ARG A 25 -5.71 -8.47 9.69
N LYS A 26 -5.21 -7.35 9.19
CA LYS A 26 -4.70 -6.26 10.01
C LYS A 26 -5.22 -4.92 9.50
N SER A 27 -5.94 -4.20 10.35
CA SER A 27 -6.40 -2.84 10.07
C SER A 27 -5.40 -1.81 10.59
N THR A 28 -5.25 -0.73 9.83
CA THR A 28 -4.46 0.46 10.19
C THR A 28 -5.43 1.62 10.32
N THR A 29 -5.42 2.25 11.49
CA THR A 29 -6.27 3.40 11.81
C THR A 29 -5.52 4.71 11.62
N LEU A 30 -6.25 5.81 11.52
CA LEU A 30 -5.71 7.15 11.38
C LEU A 30 -4.77 7.50 12.54
N GLY A 31 -5.12 7.13 13.78
CA GLY A 31 -4.29 7.36 14.95
C GLY A 31 -2.91 6.69 14.86
N SER A 32 -2.84 5.51 14.22
CA SER A 32 -1.56 4.81 14.01
C SER A 32 -0.69 5.42 12.89
N LEU A 33 -1.23 6.40 12.15
CA LEU A 33 -0.55 7.14 11.07
C LEU A 33 -0.14 8.56 11.51
N ALA A 34 0.04 8.79 12.81
CA ALA A 34 0.52 10.06 13.34
C ALA A 34 1.83 10.49 12.65
N GLY A 35 1.90 11.75 12.20
CA GLY A 35 3.07 12.32 11.52
C GLY A 35 3.23 11.91 10.04
N ILE A 36 2.29 11.12 9.47
CA ILE A 36 2.34 10.74 8.06
C ILE A 36 1.73 11.84 7.18
N PHE A 37 0.63 12.47 7.61
CA PHE A 37 -0.07 13.52 6.87
C PHE A 37 0.54 14.91 7.11
N ALA A 38 0.44 15.76 6.09
CA ALA A 38 1.04 17.10 6.09
C ALA A 38 0.39 18.05 7.10
N ASP A 39 -0.95 17.96 7.26
CA ASP A 39 -1.71 18.84 8.15
C ASP A 39 -2.02 18.15 9.49
N PRO A 40 -1.26 18.45 10.57
CA PRO A 40 -1.50 17.85 11.87
C PRO A 40 -2.80 18.34 12.52
N VAL A 41 -3.30 19.52 12.15
CA VAL A 41 -4.55 20.08 12.71
C VAL A 41 -5.74 19.33 12.08
N ALA A 42 -5.77 19.20 10.77
CA ALA A 42 -6.78 18.43 10.08
C ALA A 42 -6.74 16.96 10.54
N TRP A 43 -5.54 16.37 10.72
CA TRP A 43 -5.39 15.01 11.23
C TRP A 43 -5.97 14.84 12.63
N GLN A 44 -5.74 15.79 13.55
CA GLN A 44 -6.28 15.76 14.92
C GLN A 44 -7.80 15.96 14.99
N SER A 45 -8.40 16.58 13.96
CA SER A 45 -9.84 16.80 13.90
C SER A 45 -10.66 15.58 13.52
N LEU A 46 -10.01 14.52 13.04
CA LEU A 46 -10.64 13.27 12.61
C LEU A 46 -10.54 12.19 13.71
N PRO A 47 -11.49 11.23 13.75
CA PRO A 47 -11.46 10.15 14.73
C PRO A 47 -10.18 9.30 14.59
N ALA A 48 -9.46 9.10 15.69
CA ALA A 48 -8.21 8.32 15.68
C ALA A 48 -8.43 6.84 15.29
N GLU A 49 -9.61 6.30 15.59
CA GLU A 49 -10.03 4.92 15.26
C GLU A 49 -10.52 4.75 13.82
N LEU A 50 -10.63 5.84 13.05
CA LEU A 50 -11.05 5.78 11.65
C LEU A 50 -10.10 4.84 10.87
N ALA A 51 -10.66 3.78 10.31
CA ALA A 51 -9.90 2.83 9.50
C ALA A 51 -9.45 3.50 8.19
N VAL A 52 -8.15 3.51 7.93
CA VAL A 52 -7.57 4.04 6.69
C VAL A 52 -7.32 2.91 5.69
N TYR A 53 -6.75 1.80 6.13
CA TYR A 53 -6.59 0.62 5.27
C TYR A 53 -6.57 -0.68 6.07
N GLN A 54 -6.87 -1.77 5.38
CA GLN A 54 -6.74 -3.13 5.87
C GLN A 54 -5.85 -3.93 4.94
N VAL A 55 -5.03 -4.80 5.52
CA VAL A 55 -4.22 -5.78 4.78
C VAL A 55 -4.75 -7.18 5.11
N GLU A 56 -4.99 -7.97 4.08
CA GLU A 56 -5.21 -9.41 4.15
C GLU A 56 -3.95 -10.14 3.70
N MET A 57 -3.56 -11.20 4.42
CA MET A 57 -2.39 -12.00 4.11
C MET A 57 -2.75 -13.48 4.05
N LEU A 58 -2.28 -14.16 3.01
CA LEU A 58 -2.27 -15.62 2.99
C LEU A 58 -1.17 -16.14 3.93
N PRO A 59 -1.42 -17.26 4.63
CA PRO A 59 -0.40 -17.89 5.44
C PRO A 59 0.82 -18.26 4.59
N SER A 60 2.01 -17.96 5.07
CA SER A 60 3.28 -18.35 4.45
C SER A 60 4.36 -18.52 5.52
N VAL A 61 5.40 -19.27 5.19
CA VAL A 61 6.57 -19.45 6.04
C VAL A 61 7.59 -18.36 5.72
N GLN A 62 8.09 -17.68 6.76
CA GLN A 62 9.11 -16.64 6.57
C GLN A 62 10.50 -17.28 6.44
N GLN A 63 10.91 -17.54 5.21
CA GLN A 63 12.24 -18.08 4.89
C GLN A 63 12.68 -17.67 3.49
N GLU A 64 13.97 -17.81 3.20
CA GLU A 64 14.53 -17.55 1.88
C GLU A 64 13.89 -18.43 0.80
N GLY A 65 13.55 -17.84 -0.35
CA GLY A 65 12.89 -18.52 -1.47
C GLY A 65 11.36 -18.55 -1.40
N GLU A 66 10.74 -18.16 -0.27
CA GLU A 66 9.29 -18.12 -0.11
C GLU A 66 8.74 -16.71 -0.36
N LEU A 67 7.45 -16.66 -0.72
CA LEU A 67 6.74 -15.43 -1.03
C LEU A 67 5.57 -15.21 -0.08
N PHE A 68 5.38 -13.95 0.33
CA PHE A 68 4.12 -13.46 0.85
C PHE A 68 3.20 -13.07 -0.30
N VAL A 69 1.92 -13.31 -0.11
CA VAL A 69 0.84 -12.81 -0.97
C VAL A 69 -0.18 -12.13 -0.08
N GLY A 70 -0.45 -10.87 -0.34
CA GLY A 70 -1.40 -10.08 0.42
C GLY A 70 -2.25 -9.18 -0.46
N THR A 71 -3.36 -8.68 0.07
CA THR A 71 -4.15 -7.61 -0.55
C THR A 71 -4.27 -6.45 0.42
N THR A 72 -4.06 -5.24 -0.10
CA THR A 72 -4.31 -3.99 0.65
C THR A 72 -5.62 -3.40 0.17
N HIS A 73 -6.50 -3.04 1.10
CA HIS A 73 -7.77 -2.36 0.88
C HIS A 73 -7.68 -0.97 1.52
N LEU A 74 -7.42 0.04 0.71
CA LEU A 74 -7.27 1.43 1.14
C LEU A 74 -8.58 2.19 0.96
N GLN A 75 -9.11 2.72 2.06
CA GLN A 75 -10.37 3.48 2.06
C GLN A 75 -10.22 4.78 1.28
N PRO A 76 -11.30 5.28 0.64
CA PRO A 76 -11.32 6.64 0.14
C PRO A 76 -11.39 7.62 1.32
N GLY A 77 -10.78 8.78 1.17
CA GLY A 77 -10.79 9.83 2.19
C GLY A 77 -9.57 10.72 2.13
N ARG A 78 -9.57 11.74 3.00
CA ARG A 78 -8.53 12.76 3.04
C ARG A 78 -8.30 13.24 4.47
N VAL A 79 -7.09 13.76 4.69
CA VAL A 79 -6.75 14.60 5.85
C VAL A 79 -6.46 16.00 5.31
N GLY A 80 -7.36 16.98 5.58
CA GLY A 80 -7.38 18.20 4.80
C GLY A 80 -7.62 17.89 3.32
N ASP A 81 -6.69 18.31 2.46
CA ASP A 81 -6.73 17.98 1.03
C ASP A 81 -5.84 16.81 0.65
N GLU A 82 -5.03 16.26 1.57
CA GLU A 82 -4.14 15.13 1.30
C GLU A 82 -4.92 13.80 1.34
N PHE A 83 -4.82 13.01 0.27
CA PHE A 83 -5.53 11.74 0.15
C PHE A 83 -5.06 10.70 1.17
N PHE A 84 -5.96 9.80 1.55
CA PHE A 84 -5.60 8.62 2.32
C PHE A 84 -4.57 7.78 1.58
N MET A 85 -3.60 7.28 2.35
CA MET A 85 -2.47 6.53 1.84
C MET A 85 -2.03 5.45 2.82
N THR A 86 -1.31 4.46 2.34
CA THR A 86 -0.60 3.53 3.22
C THR A 86 0.60 4.25 3.84
N ARG A 87 1.10 3.73 4.98
CA ARG A 87 2.28 4.31 5.63
C ARG A 87 3.48 4.42 4.67
N GLY A 88 3.66 3.41 3.82
CA GLY A 88 4.80 3.29 2.93
C GLY A 88 6.10 2.95 3.67
N HIS A 89 7.05 2.34 2.97
CA HIS A 89 8.32 1.89 3.53
C HIS A 89 9.32 1.57 2.43
N PHE A 90 10.60 1.48 2.81
CA PHE A 90 11.59 0.67 2.08
C PHE A 90 11.53 -0.78 2.58
N HIS A 91 11.97 -1.74 1.80
CA HIS A 91 12.27 -3.05 2.34
C HIS A 91 13.46 -2.98 3.30
N GLN A 92 13.46 -3.80 4.34
CA GLN A 92 14.61 -3.92 5.25
C GLN A 92 15.80 -4.54 4.51
N ARG A 93 15.52 -5.48 3.59
CA ARG A 93 16.45 -5.98 2.59
C ARG A 93 16.18 -5.25 1.27
N PRO A 94 16.84 -4.11 1.02
CA PRO A 94 16.48 -3.19 -0.06
C PRO A 94 16.67 -3.78 -1.46
N GLU A 95 17.46 -4.83 -1.63
CA GLU A 95 17.64 -5.56 -2.89
C GLU A 95 16.41 -6.39 -3.30
N GLN A 96 15.45 -6.57 -2.42
CA GLN A 96 14.22 -7.31 -2.71
C GLN A 96 13.23 -6.43 -3.47
N ALA A 97 12.74 -6.94 -4.60
CA ALA A 97 11.68 -6.32 -5.39
C ALA A 97 10.30 -6.83 -4.95
N GLU A 98 9.24 -6.16 -5.42
CA GLU A 98 7.86 -6.50 -5.14
C GLU A 98 6.98 -6.27 -6.36
N PHE A 99 5.86 -6.97 -6.45
CA PHE A 99 4.86 -6.78 -7.48
C PHE A 99 3.51 -6.38 -6.88
N TYR A 100 2.86 -5.38 -7.50
CA TYR A 100 1.46 -5.06 -7.24
C TYR A 100 0.60 -5.33 -8.47
N PHE A 101 -0.63 -5.76 -8.21
CA PHE A 101 -1.68 -5.93 -9.22
C PHE A 101 -2.95 -5.22 -8.74
N GLY A 102 -3.42 -4.23 -9.51
CA GLY A 102 -4.66 -3.50 -9.21
C GLY A 102 -5.89 -4.39 -9.37
N LEU A 103 -6.69 -4.49 -8.31
CA LEU A 103 -7.89 -5.32 -8.27
C LEU A 103 -9.17 -4.49 -8.37
N ARG A 104 -9.23 -3.37 -7.66
CA ARG A 104 -10.44 -2.54 -7.54
C ARG A 104 -10.08 -1.10 -7.24
N GLY A 105 -10.96 -0.17 -7.64
CA GLY A 105 -10.81 1.26 -7.38
C GLY A 105 -9.77 1.90 -8.28
N GLN A 106 -9.46 3.16 -7.98
CA GLN A 106 -8.48 3.96 -8.70
C GLN A 106 -7.60 4.72 -7.70
N GLY A 107 -6.35 4.87 -8.01
CA GLY A 107 -5.41 5.59 -7.18
C GLY A 107 -4.02 5.64 -7.78
N LEU A 108 -3.04 5.86 -6.93
CA LEU A 108 -1.64 5.98 -7.32
C LEU A 108 -0.77 5.06 -6.48
N LEU A 109 0.29 4.56 -7.10
CA LEU A 109 1.43 3.98 -6.42
C LEU A 109 2.59 4.98 -6.52
N LEU A 110 2.97 5.56 -5.38
CA LEU A 110 4.16 6.40 -5.29
C LEU A 110 5.37 5.50 -5.06
N LEU A 111 6.33 5.59 -5.94
CA LEU A 111 7.65 4.96 -5.87
C LEU A 111 8.70 6.04 -5.61
N GLN A 112 9.57 5.81 -4.64
CA GLN A 112 10.72 6.69 -4.34
C GLN A 112 11.99 5.85 -4.26
N HIS A 113 12.85 5.98 -5.24
CA HIS A 113 14.15 5.33 -5.23
C HIS A 113 15.07 5.96 -4.16
N GLN A 114 16.06 5.22 -3.69
CA GLN A 114 16.98 5.66 -2.63
C GLN A 114 17.78 6.93 -2.98
N ASP A 115 17.97 7.26 -4.27
CA ASP A 115 18.56 8.52 -4.72
C ASP A 115 17.59 9.71 -4.68
N GLY A 116 16.33 9.44 -4.32
CA GLY A 116 15.26 10.41 -4.18
C GLY A 116 14.44 10.64 -5.45
N ALA A 117 14.72 9.96 -6.55
CA ALA A 117 13.86 10.00 -7.74
C ALA A 117 12.48 9.41 -7.40
N CYS A 118 11.42 10.12 -7.78
CA CYS A 118 10.04 9.72 -7.53
C CYS A 118 9.28 9.47 -8.82
N THR A 119 8.41 8.45 -8.80
CA THR A 119 7.48 8.14 -9.88
C THR A 119 6.09 7.90 -9.30
N LEU A 120 5.06 8.37 -9.98
CA LEU A 120 3.66 8.07 -9.69
C LEU A 120 3.10 7.20 -10.81
N GLU A 121 2.61 6.01 -10.44
CA GLU A 121 1.96 5.09 -11.36
C GLU A 121 0.46 5.04 -11.06
N GLN A 122 -0.39 5.11 -12.09
CA GLN A 122 -1.83 4.98 -11.93
C GLN A 122 -2.21 3.54 -11.65
N VAL A 123 -2.90 3.32 -10.52
CA VAL A 123 -3.43 2.02 -10.12
C VAL A 123 -4.90 1.93 -10.49
N SER A 124 -5.25 0.91 -11.25
CA SER A 124 -6.62 0.59 -11.66
C SER A 124 -6.79 -0.92 -11.79
N PRO A 125 -8.03 -1.45 -11.90
CA PRO A 125 -8.23 -2.87 -12.12
C PRO A 125 -7.48 -3.39 -13.35
N GLY A 126 -6.61 -4.40 -13.14
CA GLY A 126 -5.76 -4.99 -14.17
C GLY A 126 -4.39 -4.33 -14.36
N SER A 127 -4.09 -3.22 -13.68
CA SER A 127 -2.76 -2.61 -13.73
C SER A 127 -1.72 -3.49 -13.04
N VAL A 128 -0.51 -3.55 -13.59
CA VAL A 128 0.62 -4.33 -13.07
C VAL A 128 1.78 -3.41 -12.77
N HIS A 129 2.29 -3.47 -11.54
CA HIS A 129 3.32 -2.57 -11.05
C HIS A 129 4.51 -3.37 -10.55
N HIS A 130 5.69 -3.05 -11.05
CA HIS A 130 6.94 -3.56 -10.54
C HIS A 130 7.57 -2.52 -9.61
N ILE A 131 7.75 -2.87 -8.35
CA ILE A 131 8.48 -2.08 -7.38
C ILE A 131 9.92 -2.56 -7.38
N PRO A 132 10.86 -1.78 -7.95
CA PRO A 132 12.25 -2.20 -8.06
C PRO A 132 12.94 -2.30 -6.71
N SER A 133 14.07 -3.01 -6.69
CA SER A 133 15.02 -2.97 -5.55
C SER A 133 15.35 -1.52 -5.18
N PHE A 134 15.65 -1.27 -3.91
CA PHE A 134 16.06 0.06 -3.37
C PHE A 134 14.98 1.15 -3.52
N THR A 135 13.70 0.76 -3.57
CA THR A 135 12.59 1.68 -3.82
C THR A 135 11.56 1.61 -2.69
N ALA A 136 11.33 2.73 -2.02
CA ALA A 136 10.20 2.90 -1.12
C ALA A 136 8.91 3.05 -1.93
N HIS A 137 7.81 2.58 -1.36
CA HIS A 137 6.52 2.62 -2.03
C HIS A 137 5.36 2.84 -1.08
N ARG A 138 4.27 3.45 -1.60
CA ARG A 138 2.98 3.59 -0.92
C ARG A 138 1.85 3.68 -1.92
N LEU A 139 0.69 3.12 -1.54
CA LEU A 139 -0.58 3.34 -2.23
C LEU A 139 -1.24 4.63 -1.73
N ILE A 140 -1.88 5.36 -2.65
CA ILE A 140 -2.66 6.58 -2.40
C ILE A 140 -4.00 6.39 -3.10
N ASN A 141 -5.11 6.55 -2.38
CA ASN A 141 -6.43 6.41 -2.96
C ASN A 141 -6.96 7.77 -3.40
N THR A 142 -6.92 8.04 -4.70
CA THR A 142 -7.44 9.28 -5.30
C THR A 142 -8.88 9.14 -5.81
N GLY A 143 -9.46 7.94 -5.68
CA GLY A 143 -10.84 7.66 -6.09
C GLY A 143 -11.86 7.80 -4.96
N ASN A 144 -13.11 7.50 -5.28
CA ASN A 144 -14.24 7.57 -4.35
C ASN A 144 -14.64 6.18 -3.79
N ASP A 145 -14.02 5.12 -4.29
CA ASP A 145 -14.21 3.74 -3.87
C ASP A 145 -12.96 3.20 -3.17
N VAL A 146 -13.11 2.06 -2.49
CA VAL A 146 -11.96 1.34 -1.91
C VAL A 146 -10.97 0.97 -3.02
N LEU A 147 -9.73 1.39 -2.88
CA LEU A 147 -8.61 0.95 -3.71
C LEU A 147 -8.08 -0.37 -3.17
N SER A 148 -8.11 -1.42 -3.99
CA SER A 148 -7.57 -2.73 -3.61
C SER A 148 -6.46 -3.14 -4.58
N ALA A 149 -5.31 -3.52 -4.02
CA ALA A 149 -4.18 -4.05 -4.77
C ALA A 149 -3.66 -5.33 -4.12
N LEU A 150 -3.43 -6.35 -4.95
CA LEU A 150 -2.71 -7.56 -4.55
C LEU A 150 -1.21 -7.29 -4.64
N ALA A 151 -0.49 -7.75 -3.65
CA ALA A 151 0.97 -7.65 -3.56
C ALA A 151 1.61 -9.02 -3.44
N VAL A 152 2.78 -9.19 -4.06
CA VAL A 152 3.62 -10.40 -3.96
C VAL A 152 5.06 -9.98 -3.74
N TRP A 153 5.65 -10.41 -2.61
CA TRP A 153 7.02 -10.06 -2.25
C TRP A 153 7.72 -11.17 -1.48
N PRO A 154 9.08 -11.20 -1.48
CA PRO A 154 9.84 -12.18 -0.72
C PRO A 154 9.56 -12.09 0.79
N THR A 155 9.34 -13.23 1.45
CA THR A 155 9.03 -13.26 2.88
C THR A 155 10.14 -12.67 3.75
N VAL A 156 11.35 -12.58 3.22
CA VAL A 156 12.54 -12.05 3.89
C VAL A 156 12.77 -10.56 3.64
N ALA A 157 11.93 -9.91 2.83
CA ALA A 157 12.10 -8.48 2.48
C ALA A 157 12.04 -7.55 3.70
N GLY A 158 11.12 -7.81 4.62
CA GLY A 158 10.91 -6.98 5.82
C GLY A 158 10.46 -5.55 5.48
N HIS A 159 10.23 -4.73 6.52
CA HIS A 159 9.78 -3.34 6.37
C HIS A 159 10.72 -2.41 7.15
N ASN A 160 11.26 -1.40 6.49
CA ASN A 160 12.09 -0.35 7.08
C ASN A 160 11.35 1.00 6.98
N TYR A 161 10.56 1.30 8.01
CA TYR A 161 9.85 2.58 8.13
C TYR A 161 10.79 3.72 8.50
N ASP A 162 11.86 3.44 9.25
CA ASP A 162 12.78 4.45 9.79
C ASP A 162 13.62 5.10 8.70
N ALA A 163 13.87 4.40 7.59
CA ALA A 163 14.59 4.95 6.45
C ALA A 163 13.90 6.16 5.78
N LEU A 164 12.60 6.36 6.05
CA LEU A 164 11.83 7.52 5.57
C LEU A 164 11.72 8.64 6.64
N GLN A 165 12.28 8.45 7.83
CA GLN A 165 12.17 9.42 8.92
C GLN A 165 13.36 10.37 8.94
N PRO A 166 13.15 11.64 9.38
CA PRO A 166 11.86 12.27 9.70
C PRO A 166 11.16 12.87 8.47
N GLN A 167 11.77 12.88 7.28
CA GLN A 167 11.32 13.64 6.12
C GLN A 167 10.09 13.04 5.43
N GLY A 168 9.90 11.72 5.49
CA GLY A 168 8.86 11.03 4.73
C GLY A 168 9.20 10.88 3.25
N PHE A 169 8.17 10.71 2.43
CA PHE A 169 8.31 10.73 0.96
C PHE A 169 8.52 12.15 0.45
N LYS A 170 9.31 12.32 -0.61
CA LYS A 170 9.55 13.62 -1.25
C LYS A 170 8.32 14.20 -1.95
N LEU A 171 7.39 13.35 -2.40
CA LEU A 171 6.14 13.77 -3.00
C LEU A 171 4.95 13.52 -2.07
N ARG A 172 4.00 14.44 -2.10
CA ARG A 172 2.67 14.33 -1.50
C ARG A 172 1.61 14.52 -2.56
N VAL A 173 0.44 13.91 -2.37
CA VAL A 173 -0.66 13.98 -3.34
C VAL A 173 -1.89 14.55 -2.65
N PHE A 174 -2.38 15.64 -3.22
CA PHE A 174 -3.52 16.42 -2.73
C PHE A 174 -4.63 16.45 -3.75
N ALA A 175 -5.86 16.67 -3.29
CA ALA A 175 -6.98 16.94 -4.16
C ALA A 175 -6.81 18.31 -4.84
N ASP A 176 -7.24 18.38 -6.12
CA ASP A 176 -7.27 19.60 -6.92
C ASP A 176 -8.58 19.62 -7.74
N GLY A 177 -9.65 20.13 -7.12
CA GLY A 177 -11.00 19.98 -7.66
C GLY A 177 -11.43 18.51 -7.72
N ASP A 178 -11.79 18.06 -8.92
CA ASP A 178 -12.18 16.66 -9.20
C ASP A 178 -10.98 15.75 -9.55
N ASP A 179 -9.76 16.31 -9.53
CA ASP A 179 -8.51 15.64 -9.89
C ASP A 179 -7.53 15.64 -8.71
N TRP A 180 -6.28 15.36 -8.96
CA TRP A 180 -5.21 15.39 -7.98
C TRP A 180 -3.99 16.15 -8.50
N LYS A 181 -3.22 16.68 -7.56
CA LYS A 181 -1.90 17.26 -7.83
C LYS A 181 -0.85 16.64 -6.92
N ALA A 182 0.38 16.57 -7.42
CA ALA A 182 1.53 16.18 -6.62
C ALA A 182 2.40 17.38 -6.29
N GLU A 183 2.83 17.49 -5.05
CA GLU A 183 3.69 18.57 -4.56
C GLU A 183 4.97 18.00 -3.96
N ALA A 184 6.12 18.63 -4.27
CA ALA A 184 7.37 18.28 -3.62
C ALA A 184 7.33 18.78 -2.16
N GLN A 185 7.71 17.91 -1.23
CA GLN A 185 7.76 18.25 0.20
C GLN A 185 9.05 19.00 0.55
N TYR A 186 10.14 18.67 -0.14
CA TYR A 186 11.48 19.26 0.02
C TYR A 186 12.31 18.99 -1.23
N GLU A 187 13.30 19.83 -1.50
CA GLU A 187 14.27 19.68 -2.60
C GLU A 187 15.38 18.68 -2.27
#